data_d890466fec3422dfe8f6591a83c67431
#
_entry.id   d890466fec3422dfe8f6591a83c67431
#
_cell.length_a   1.000
_cell.length_b   1.000
_cell.length_c   1.000
_cell.angle_alpha   90.00
_cell.angle_beta   90.00
_cell.angle_gamma   90.00
#
_symmetry.space_group_name_H-M   'P 1'
#
loop_
_entity.id
_entity.type
_entity.pdbx_description
1 polymer ?
#
loop_
_entity_poly.entity_id
_entity_poly.type
_entity_poly.pdbx_seq_one_letter_code
_entity_poly.pdbx_strand_id
1 'polypeptide(L)'
;MALSGYNVYAASGVLSNLSATLKQLSDAGEYIDDVQLTEDGRWLVLYGDNGFRWNDIPSDLERTLREYNSDQEVITSVTFNDNGGWIVISREHISASTSDVYDWIKEGIDQYGQLWAAHLTNDGLVLCYERGYKFMGDVPDVLKQKLRETSIDVYRIKFLSDGAYFIADKEGHYSYYM
;
A
#
# COMPACT_ATOMS: atom_id res chain seq x y z
N MET A 1 2.02 6.02 -12.24
CA MET A 1 2.11 4.58 -12.58
C MET A 1 0.73 3.98 -12.53
N ALA A 2 0.37 3.10 -13.44
CA ALA A 2 -0.89 2.36 -13.43
C ALA A 2 -0.59 0.86 -13.59
N LEU A 3 -1.33 0.05 -12.86
CA LEU A 3 -1.29 -1.41 -12.96
C LEU A 3 -2.64 -1.86 -13.51
N SER A 4 -2.64 -2.81 -14.45
CA SER A 4 -3.85 -3.50 -14.86
C SER A 4 -3.73 -4.96 -14.44
N GLY A 5 -4.81 -5.57 -14.04
CA GLY A 5 -4.85 -7.01 -13.75
C GLY A 5 -4.16 -7.79 -14.88
N TYR A 6 -3.39 -8.79 -14.57
CA TYR A 6 -2.39 -9.43 -15.42
C TYR A 6 -1.02 -8.74 -15.30
N ASN A 7 -0.04 -9.18 -16.01
CA ASN A 7 1.34 -8.69 -15.98
C ASN A 7 1.59 -7.39 -16.78
N VAL A 8 0.58 -6.55 -16.94
CA VAL A 8 0.66 -5.28 -17.69
C VAL A 8 0.72 -4.09 -16.75
N TYR A 9 1.63 -3.16 -17.01
CA TYR A 9 1.76 -1.92 -16.25
C TYR A 9 2.03 -0.73 -17.19
N ALA A 10 1.73 0.46 -16.71
CA ALA A 10 2.18 1.71 -17.33
C ALA A 10 2.94 2.54 -16.29
N ALA A 11 4.12 3.01 -16.64
CA ALA A 11 4.96 3.81 -15.77
C ALA A 11 5.50 5.03 -16.53
N SER A 12 5.47 6.20 -15.90
CA SER A 12 6.06 7.44 -16.41
C SER A 12 6.69 8.20 -15.25
N GLY A 13 7.90 8.72 -15.45
CA GLY A 13 8.61 9.51 -14.45
C GLY A 13 9.10 8.71 -13.22
N VAL A 14 9.03 7.39 -13.24
CA VAL A 14 9.54 6.54 -12.16
C VAL A 14 11.06 6.30 -12.31
N LEU A 15 11.69 5.91 -11.21
CA LEU A 15 13.11 5.59 -11.15
C LEU A 15 13.48 4.47 -12.15
N SER A 16 14.64 4.58 -12.76
CA SER A 16 15.09 3.63 -13.79
C SER A 16 15.21 2.18 -13.27
N ASN A 17 15.64 2.00 -12.01
CA ASN A 17 15.75 0.68 -11.38
C ASN A 17 14.37 0.06 -11.08
N LEU A 18 13.39 0.86 -10.65
CA LEU A 18 12.00 0.41 -10.50
C LEU A 18 11.41 0.03 -11.86
N SER A 19 11.57 0.88 -12.87
CA SER A 19 11.11 0.59 -14.23
C SER A 19 11.71 -0.69 -14.79
N ALA A 20 13.02 -0.94 -14.58
CA ALA A 20 13.67 -2.17 -14.98
C ALA A 20 13.11 -3.40 -14.24
N THR A 21 12.85 -3.29 -12.94
CA THR A 21 12.26 -4.36 -12.14
C THR A 21 10.84 -4.70 -12.60
N LEU A 22 10.00 -3.70 -12.82
CA LEU A 22 8.63 -3.90 -13.33
C LEU A 22 8.65 -4.58 -14.71
N LYS A 23 9.58 -4.15 -15.58
CA LYS A 23 9.76 -4.79 -16.90
C LYS A 23 10.16 -6.26 -16.76
N GLN A 24 11.13 -6.58 -15.90
CA GLN A 24 11.56 -7.97 -15.65
C GLN A 24 10.41 -8.85 -15.17
N LEU A 25 9.62 -8.37 -14.21
CA LEU A 25 8.45 -9.09 -13.69
C LEU A 25 7.39 -9.31 -14.78
N SER A 26 7.09 -8.27 -15.55
CA SER A 26 6.15 -8.36 -16.68
C SER A 26 6.63 -9.34 -17.76
N ASP A 27 7.92 -9.28 -18.15
CA ASP A 27 8.51 -10.20 -19.14
C ASP A 27 8.51 -11.66 -18.65
N ALA A 28 8.60 -11.87 -17.32
CA ALA A 28 8.49 -13.19 -16.69
C ALA A 28 7.03 -13.69 -16.55
N GLY A 29 6.04 -12.87 -16.89
CA GLY A 29 4.63 -13.22 -16.74
C GLY A 29 4.09 -13.11 -15.32
N GLU A 30 4.84 -12.45 -14.41
CA GLU A 30 4.43 -12.26 -13.02
C GLU A 30 3.30 -11.24 -12.92
N TYR A 31 2.32 -11.54 -12.09
CA TYR A 31 1.26 -10.59 -11.73
C TYR A 31 1.79 -9.59 -10.70
N ILE A 32 1.71 -8.30 -11.02
CA ILE A 32 2.12 -7.22 -10.12
C ILE A 32 0.92 -6.80 -9.27
N ASP A 33 0.97 -7.10 -7.97
CA ASP A 33 -0.12 -6.82 -7.03
C ASP A 33 -0.13 -5.38 -6.53
N ASP A 34 1.00 -4.88 -6.08
CA ASP A 34 1.13 -3.52 -5.57
C ASP A 34 2.53 -2.96 -5.77
N VAL A 35 2.62 -1.65 -5.84
CA VAL A 35 3.88 -0.91 -5.87
C VAL A 35 3.80 0.23 -4.87
N GLN A 36 4.72 0.23 -3.93
CA GLN A 36 4.95 1.33 -3.00
C GLN A 36 6.19 2.10 -3.41
N LEU A 37 6.09 3.42 -3.42
CA LEU A 37 7.18 4.35 -3.72
C LEU A 37 7.15 5.48 -2.71
N THR A 38 8.30 5.80 -2.10
CA THR A 38 8.46 6.93 -1.20
C THR A 38 8.98 8.18 -1.93
N GLU A 39 8.95 9.33 -1.26
CA GLU A 39 9.42 10.60 -1.81
C GLU A 39 10.93 10.59 -2.11
N ASP A 40 11.73 9.93 -1.26
CA ASP A 40 13.19 9.76 -1.45
C ASP A 40 13.54 8.71 -2.51
N GLY A 41 12.53 8.07 -3.12
CA GLY A 41 12.74 7.12 -4.21
C GLY A 41 13.04 5.69 -3.75
N ARG A 42 12.75 5.34 -2.51
CA ARG A 42 12.72 3.94 -2.04
C ARG A 42 11.47 3.28 -2.55
N TRP A 43 11.56 1.99 -2.86
CA TRP A 43 10.38 1.31 -3.41
C TRP A 43 10.31 -0.16 -3.02
N LEU A 44 9.08 -0.68 -3.09
CA LEU A 44 8.75 -2.09 -2.92
C LEU A 44 7.69 -2.48 -3.95
N VAL A 45 7.86 -3.65 -4.56
CA VAL A 45 6.90 -4.28 -5.49
C VAL A 45 6.47 -5.60 -4.90
N LEU A 46 5.17 -5.81 -4.76
CA LEU A 46 4.55 -7.12 -4.48
C LEU A 46 4.14 -7.76 -5.80
N TYR A 47 4.38 -9.06 -5.96
CA TYR A 47 4.04 -9.78 -7.19
C TYR A 47 3.81 -11.27 -6.95
N GLY A 48 3.05 -11.91 -7.82
CA GLY A 48 2.76 -13.33 -7.76
C GLY A 48 2.05 -13.73 -6.47
N ASP A 49 2.25 -14.97 -6.02
CA ASP A 49 1.56 -15.48 -4.82
C ASP A 49 2.10 -14.91 -3.51
N ASN A 50 3.35 -14.46 -3.46
CA ASN A 50 3.94 -13.79 -2.29
C ASN A 50 5.36 -13.25 -2.58
N GLY A 51 5.67 -12.97 -3.82
CA GLY A 51 6.96 -12.41 -4.20
C GLY A 51 7.07 -10.93 -3.85
N PHE A 52 8.28 -10.49 -3.52
CA PHE A 52 8.55 -9.06 -3.37
C PHE A 52 9.96 -8.70 -3.89
N ARG A 53 10.08 -7.47 -4.41
CA ARG A 53 11.32 -6.83 -4.81
C ARG A 53 11.36 -5.45 -4.18
N TRP A 54 12.54 -4.97 -3.83
CA TRP A 54 12.67 -3.68 -3.17
C TRP A 54 14.00 -2.99 -3.46
N ASN A 55 14.02 -1.71 -3.15
CA ASN A 55 15.23 -0.90 -3.05
C ASN A 55 15.15 -0.05 -1.79
N ASP A 56 16.08 -0.29 -0.86
CA ASP A 56 16.30 0.48 0.36
C ASP A 56 15.05 0.64 1.25
N ILE A 57 14.50 -0.48 1.73
CA ILE A 57 13.43 -0.48 2.73
C ILE A 57 13.98 -0.66 4.14
N PRO A 58 13.23 -0.29 5.21
CA PRO A 58 13.62 -0.56 6.58
C PRO A 58 13.94 -2.04 6.84
N SER A 59 15.01 -2.32 7.57
CA SER A 59 15.49 -3.70 7.78
C SER A 59 14.52 -4.56 8.59
N ASP A 60 13.73 -3.96 9.48
CA ASP A 60 12.68 -4.62 10.23
C ASP A 60 11.46 -4.92 9.34
N LEU A 61 11.12 -4.03 8.40
CA LEU A 61 10.12 -4.31 7.36
C LEU A 61 10.56 -5.51 6.50
N GLU A 62 11.81 -5.52 6.00
CA GLU A 62 12.32 -6.64 5.22
C GLU A 62 12.23 -7.96 5.99
N ARG A 63 12.61 -7.96 7.28
CA ARG A 63 12.49 -9.14 8.15
C ARG A 63 11.04 -9.61 8.25
N THR A 64 10.10 -8.72 8.53
CA THR A 64 8.67 -9.04 8.64
C THR A 64 8.11 -9.62 7.33
N LEU A 65 8.48 -9.06 6.17
CA LEU A 65 8.06 -9.61 4.88
C LEU A 65 8.60 -11.01 4.64
N ARG A 66 9.85 -11.29 5.04
CA ARG A 66 10.45 -12.64 4.95
C ARG A 66 9.80 -13.64 5.90
N GLU A 67 9.45 -13.20 7.11
CA GLU A 67 8.72 -14.02 8.09
C GLU A 67 7.35 -14.41 7.52
N TYR A 68 6.56 -13.46 7.04
CA TYR A 68 5.25 -13.72 6.42
C TYR A 68 5.36 -14.65 5.20
N ASN A 69 6.37 -14.47 4.36
CA ASN A 69 6.62 -15.35 3.23
C ASN A 69 6.98 -16.76 3.68
N SER A 70 7.83 -16.90 4.72
CA SER A 70 8.19 -18.21 5.31
C SER A 70 6.99 -18.95 5.88
N ASP A 71 6.07 -18.23 6.50
CA ASP A 71 4.84 -18.76 7.10
C ASP A 71 3.72 -18.97 6.07
N GLN A 72 4.01 -18.70 4.78
CA GLN A 72 3.07 -18.80 3.66
C GLN A 72 1.85 -17.87 3.80
N GLU A 73 2.00 -16.77 4.53
CA GLU A 73 0.95 -15.76 4.64
C GLU A 73 0.86 -14.92 3.38
N VAL A 74 -0.35 -14.73 2.89
CA VAL A 74 -0.60 -13.92 1.70
C VAL A 74 -0.62 -12.43 2.09
N ILE A 75 0.45 -11.71 1.71
CA ILE A 75 0.56 -10.27 1.91
C ILE A 75 -0.37 -9.56 0.94
N THR A 76 -1.29 -8.75 1.45
CA THR A 76 -2.30 -8.03 0.65
C THR A 76 -1.99 -6.55 0.47
N SER A 77 -1.26 -5.94 1.40
CA SER A 77 -0.85 -4.54 1.31
C SER A 77 0.41 -4.29 2.14
N VAL A 78 1.28 -3.46 1.62
CA VAL A 78 2.45 -2.93 2.34
C VAL A 78 2.51 -1.43 2.10
N THR A 79 2.78 -0.68 3.15
CA THR A 79 3.11 0.74 3.02
C THR A 79 4.26 1.09 3.93
N PHE A 80 5.11 2.02 3.50
CA PHE A 80 6.22 2.54 4.30
C PHE A 80 6.59 3.95 3.84
N ASN A 81 7.31 4.66 4.68
CA ASN A 81 7.76 6.03 4.41
C ASN A 81 9.28 6.20 4.63
N ASP A 82 9.80 7.38 4.33
CA ASP A 82 11.23 7.68 4.47
C ASP A 82 11.68 7.84 5.92
N ASN A 83 10.74 8.05 6.85
CA ASN A 83 10.99 8.16 8.30
C ASN A 83 11.10 6.78 9.00
N GLY A 84 11.04 5.67 8.25
CA GLY A 84 11.13 4.31 8.79
C GLY A 84 9.82 3.75 9.34
N GLY A 85 8.70 4.47 9.20
CA GLY A 85 7.35 3.94 9.48
C GLY A 85 6.93 2.94 8.43
N TRP A 86 6.25 1.85 8.85
CA TRP A 86 5.69 0.87 7.92
C TRP A 86 4.49 0.11 8.51
N ILE A 87 3.65 -0.42 7.64
CA ILE A 87 2.53 -1.31 7.95
C ILE A 87 2.51 -2.43 6.90
N VAL A 88 2.37 -3.67 7.36
CA VAL A 88 2.14 -4.87 6.53
C VAL A 88 0.79 -5.46 6.88
N ILE A 89 -0.02 -5.72 5.88
CA ILE A 89 -1.34 -6.37 6.01
C ILE A 89 -1.27 -7.69 5.25
N SER A 90 -1.55 -8.80 5.92
CA SER A 90 -1.80 -10.09 5.30
C SER A 90 -3.28 -10.47 5.46
N ARG A 91 -3.66 -11.65 4.98
CA ARG A 91 -5.01 -12.17 5.20
C ARG A 91 -5.31 -12.46 6.67
N GLU A 92 -4.30 -12.81 7.44
CA GLU A 92 -4.42 -13.32 8.81
C GLU A 92 -3.89 -12.33 9.85
N HIS A 93 -2.83 -11.59 9.51
CA HIS A 93 -2.09 -10.75 10.45
C HIS A 93 -1.88 -9.33 9.95
N ILE A 94 -1.60 -8.45 10.89
CA ILE A 94 -1.16 -7.08 10.64
C ILE A 94 0.07 -6.82 11.49
N SER A 95 1.07 -6.20 10.90
CA SER A 95 2.26 -5.71 11.61
C SER A 95 2.50 -4.24 11.30
N ALA A 96 3.05 -3.52 12.26
CA ALA A 96 3.42 -2.12 12.12
C ALA A 96 4.79 -1.85 12.78
N SER A 97 5.46 -0.79 12.33
CA SER A 97 6.79 -0.41 12.81
C SER A 97 6.83 -0.03 14.29
N THR A 98 5.70 0.39 14.87
CA THR A 98 5.60 0.77 16.28
C THR A 98 4.33 0.19 16.93
N SER A 99 4.39 -0.03 18.25
CA SER A 99 3.22 -0.46 19.04
C SER A 99 2.08 0.54 18.97
N ASP A 100 2.37 1.83 19.01
CA ASP A 100 1.33 2.88 19.02
C ASP A 100 0.52 2.86 17.72
N VAL A 101 1.17 2.69 16.56
CA VAL A 101 0.49 2.53 15.27
C VAL A 101 -0.30 1.23 15.24
N TYR A 102 0.27 0.14 15.75
CA TYR A 102 -0.43 -1.15 15.82
C TYR A 102 -1.69 -1.07 16.70
N ASP A 103 -1.60 -0.49 17.90
CA ASP A 103 -2.73 -0.33 18.80
C ASP A 103 -3.83 0.55 18.19
N TRP A 104 -3.43 1.63 17.50
CA TRP A 104 -4.36 2.50 16.80
C TRP A 104 -5.08 1.79 15.64
N ILE A 105 -4.39 0.88 14.94
CA ILE A 105 -5.00 -0.01 13.94
C ILE A 105 -6.03 -0.93 14.60
N LYS A 106 -5.67 -1.56 15.72
CA LYS A 106 -6.56 -2.48 16.45
C LYS A 106 -7.83 -1.80 16.93
N GLU A 107 -7.75 -0.60 17.47
CA GLU A 107 -8.94 0.22 17.82
C GLU A 107 -9.86 0.43 16.62
N GLY A 108 -9.28 0.67 15.44
CA GLY A 108 -10.04 0.82 14.21
C GLY A 108 -10.72 -0.48 13.76
N ILE A 109 -10.07 -1.63 13.94
CA ILE A 109 -10.66 -2.94 13.67
C ILE A 109 -11.89 -3.17 14.57
N ASP A 110 -11.79 -2.86 15.85
CA ASP A 110 -12.91 -2.99 16.80
C ASP A 110 -14.10 -2.09 16.41
N GLN A 111 -13.82 -0.90 15.89
CA GLN A 111 -14.84 0.07 15.52
C GLN A 111 -15.43 -0.16 14.12
N TYR A 112 -14.60 -0.47 13.13
CA TYR A 112 -14.94 -0.43 11.70
C TYR A 112 -14.82 -1.78 10.99
N GLY A 113 -14.41 -2.84 11.66
CA GLY A 113 -14.20 -4.16 11.05
C GLY A 113 -12.81 -4.31 10.46
N GLN A 114 -12.65 -5.27 9.57
CA GLN A 114 -11.35 -5.66 9.00
C GLN A 114 -10.64 -4.47 8.34
N LEU A 115 -9.33 -4.36 8.54
CA LEU A 115 -8.47 -3.45 7.79
C LEU A 115 -8.20 -4.03 6.40
N TRP A 116 -8.53 -3.28 5.35
CA TRP A 116 -8.35 -3.69 3.97
C TRP A 116 -7.11 -3.09 3.32
N ALA A 117 -6.85 -1.81 3.58
CA ALA A 117 -5.71 -1.11 3.02
C ALA A 117 -5.17 -0.03 3.94
N ALA A 118 -3.91 0.29 3.77
CA ALA A 118 -3.25 1.41 4.42
C ALA A 118 -2.34 2.14 3.42
N HIS A 119 -2.21 3.44 3.60
CA HIS A 119 -1.16 4.21 2.93
C HIS A 119 -0.53 5.23 3.87
N LEU A 120 0.78 5.16 3.97
CA LEU A 120 1.62 5.99 4.82
C LEU A 120 2.51 6.87 3.94
N THR A 121 2.48 8.16 4.18
CA THR A 121 3.44 9.14 3.67
C THR A 121 4.38 9.59 4.80
N ASN A 122 5.27 10.53 4.55
CA ASN A 122 6.13 11.08 5.62
C ASN A 122 5.32 11.80 6.70
N ASP A 123 4.19 12.40 6.35
CA ASP A 123 3.40 13.29 7.21
C ASP A 123 1.99 12.79 7.51
N GLY A 124 1.49 11.80 6.75
CA GLY A 124 0.10 11.35 6.85
C GLY A 124 -0.09 9.83 6.74
N LEU A 125 -1.15 9.34 7.36
CA LEU A 125 -1.58 7.95 7.31
C LEU A 125 -3.09 7.87 7.08
N VAL A 126 -3.49 7.03 6.13
CA VAL A 126 -4.88 6.62 5.91
C VAL A 126 -5.00 5.12 6.14
N LEU A 127 -5.99 4.73 6.93
CA LEU A 127 -6.40 3.34 7.14
C LEU A 127 -7.82 3.16 6.60
N CYS A 128 -7.99 2.19 5.70
CA CYS A 128 -9.27 1.84 5.08
C CYS A 128 -9.78 0.52 5.67
N TYR A 129 -10.93 0.58 6.33
CA TYR A 129 -11.57 -0.57 6.96
C TYR A 129 -12.85 -0.94 6.21
N GLU A 130 -13.40 -2.07 6.54
CA GLU A 130 -14.66 -2.58 5.99
C GLU A 130 -15.81 -1.53 6.07
N ARG A 131 -15.91 -0.79 7.15
CA ARG A 131 -17.04 0.13 7.44
C ARG A 131 -16.59 1.55 7.75
N GLY A 132 -15.37 1.93 7.44
CA GLY A 132 -14.90 3.29 7.73
C GLY A 132 -13.43 3.54 7.48
N TYR A 133 -12.99 4.71 7.89
CA TYR A 133 -11.65 5.21 7.66
C TYR A 133 -11.08 5.86 8.91
N LYS A 134 -9.77 5.73 9.12
CA LYS A 134 -9.03 6.56 10.11
C LYS A 134 -7.95 7.36 9.40
N PHE A 135 -7.74 8.57 9.88
CA PHE A 135 -6.75 9.50 9.34
C PHE A 135 -5.85 9.99 10.46
N MET A 136 -4.54 10.04 10.21
CA MET A 136 -3.54 10.61 11.11
C MET A 136 -2.64 11.55 10.33
N GLY A 137 -2.24 12.65 10.94
CA GLY A 137 -1.33 13.62 10.33
C GLY A 137 -1.93 14.37 9.14
N ASP A 138 -1.07 14.73 8.20
CA ASP A 138 -1.44 15.57 7.05
C ASP A 138 -1.99 14.72 5.89
N VAL A 139 -3.30 14.51 5.92
CA VAL A 139 -4.04 13.84 4.86
C VAL A 139 -4.88 14.87 4.12
N PRO A 140 -4.78 14.97 2.77
CA PRO A 140 -5.52 15.99 2.00
C PRO A 140 -7.03 15.91 2.21
N ASP A 141 -7.68 17.06 2.40
CA ASP A 141 -9.13 17.14 2.63
C ASP A 141 -9.94 16.62 1.44
N VAL A 142 -9.44 16.81 0.21
CA VAL A 142 -10.06 16.26 -1.00
C VAL A 142 -10.14 14.74 -0.94
N LEU A 143 -9.10 14.05 -0.43
CA LEU A 143 -9.12 12.60 -0.24
C LEU A 143 -10.07 12.20 0.90
N LYS A 144 -10.03 12.90 2.05
CA LYS A 144 -10.95 12.65 3.17
C LYS A 144 -12.42 12.77 2.74
N GLN A 145 -12.74 13.81 1.96
CA GLN A 145 -14.08 13.98 1.41
C GLN A 145 -14.43 12.84 0.45
N LYS A 146 -13.54 12.52 -0.49
CA LYS A 146 -13.76 11.43 -1.45
C LYS A 146 -14.02 10.09 -0.76
N LEU A 147 -13.25 9.75 0.27
CA LEU A 147 -13.43 8.51 1.03
C LEU A 147 -14.78 8.45 1.77
N ARG A 148 -15.31 9.58 2.24
CA ARG A 148 -16.64 9.64 2.88
C ARG A 148 -17.80 9.50 1.89
N GLU A 149 -17.59 9.87 0.63
CA GLU A 149 -18.61 9.90 -0.41
C GLU A 149 -18.57 8.71 -1.35
N THR A 150 -17.47 7.94 -1.32
CA THR A 150 -17.28 6.83 -2.25
C THR A 150 -18.16 5.63 -1.87
N SER A 151 -18.69 4.96 -2.90
CA SER A 151 -19.31 3.64 -2.79
C SER A 151 -18.34 2.48 -3.09
N ILE A 152 -17.08 2.79 -3.36
CA ILE A 152 -16.05 1.79 -3.65
C ILE A 152 -15.54 1.20 -2.34
N ASP A 153 -15.49 -0.11 -2.24
CA ASP A 153 -14.78 -0.82 -1.17
C ASP A 153 -13.28 -0.66 -1.36
N VAL A 154 -12.62 0.16 -0.53
CA VAL A 154 -11.24 0.60 -0.79
C VAL A 154 -10.23 -0.46 -0.36
N TYR A 155 -9.79 -1.27 -1.33
CA TYR A 155 -8.72 -2.27 -1.18
C TYR A 155 -7.34 -1.81 -1.66
N ARG A 156 -7.27 -0.68 -2.35
CA ARG A 156 -6.04 -0.01 -2.76
C ARG A 156 -6.17 1.48 -2.53
N ILE A 157 -5.19 2.07 -1.92
CA ILE A 157 -5.11 3.51 -1.70
C ILE A 157 -3.68 3.99 -1.87
N LYS A 158 -3.52 5.09 -2.58
CA LYS A 158 -2.28 5.88 -2.67
C LYS A 158 -2.66 7.35 -2.64
N PHE A 159 -1.87 8.16 -1.96
CA PHE A 159 -2.02 9.60 -2.00
C PHE A 159 -0.67 10.31 -1.83
N LEU A 160 -0.63 11.57 -2.26
CA LEU A 160 0.51 12.46 -2.11
C LEU A 160 0.08 13.70 -1.30
N SER A 161 1.06 14.41 -0.75
CA SER A 161 0.84 15.62 0.05
C SER A 161 0.20 16.77 -0.75
N ASP A 162 0.38 16.80 -2.07
CA ASP A 162 -0.23 17.79 -2.99
C ASP A 162 -1.73 17.55 -3.25
N GLY A 163 -2.29 16.46 -2.73
CA GLY A 163 -3.71 16.12 -2.88
C GLY A 163 -3.99 15.08 -3.96
N ALA A 164 -3.00 14.69 -4.76
CA ALA A 164 -3.19 13.61 -5.73
C ALA A 164 -3.50 12.30 -5.00
N TYR A 165 -4.44 11.53 -5.52
CA TYR A 165 -4.80 10.23 -4.95
C TYR A 165 -5.25 9.21 -5.99
N PHE A 166 -5.17 7.94 -5.61
CA PHE A 166 -5.77 6.80 -6.30
C PHE A 166 -6.42 5.89 -5.25
N ILE A 167 -7.66 5.45 -5.51
CA ILE A 167 -8.37 4.43 -4.74
C ILE A 167 -8.97 3.40 -5.68
N ALA A 168 -9.01 2.12 -5.28
CA ALA A 168 -9.63 1.05 -6.05
C ALA A 168 -10.18 -0.07 -5.16
N ASP A 169 -11.18 -0.81 -5.70
CA ASP A 169 -11.71 -2.05 -5.13
C ASP A 169 -11.01 -3.30 -5.71
N LYS A 170 -11.49 -4.48 -5.32
CA LYS A 170 -11.00 -5.78 -5.82
C LYS A 170 -11.47 -6.09 -7.24
N GLU A 171 -12.59 -5.53 -7.67
CA GLU A 171 -13.21 -5.74 -8.96
C GLU A 171 -12.59 -4.87 -10.07
N GLY A 172 -11.72 -3.92 -9.70
CA GLY A 172 -11.04 -3.02 -10.63
C GLY A 172 -11.77 -1.69 -10.86
N HIS A 173 -12.83 -1.38 -10.10
CA HIS A 173 -13.36 -0.03 -10.09
C HIS A 173 -12.38 0.89 -9.36
N TYR A 174 -12.17 2.08 -9.88
CA TYR A 174 -11.22 3.03 -9.31
C TYR A 174 -11.68 4.47 -9.41
N SER A 175 -11.08 5.31 -8.58
CA SER A 175 -11.17 6.76 -8.67
C SER A 175 -9.81 7.38 -8.41
N TYR A 176 -9.49 8.44 -9.12
CA TYR A 176 -8.23 9.15 -8.94
C TYR A 176 -8.42 10.67 -9.12
N TYR A 177 -7.46 11.41 -8.61
CA TYR A 177 -7.29 12.86 -8.79
C TYR A 177 -5.80 13.16 -8.92
N MET A 178 -5.41 14.01 -9.88
CA MET A 178 -4.03 14.44 -10.13
C MET A 178 -3.98 15.93 -10.39
#